data_1919a117a8e020c691efe0792bb8e5dc
#
_entry.id   1919a117a8e020c691efe0792bb8e5dc
#
_cell.length_a   1.000
_cell.length_b   1.000
_cell.length_c   1.000
_cell.angle_alpha   90.00
_cell.angle_beta   90.00
_cell.angle_gamma   90.00
#
_symmetry.space_group_name_H-M   'P 1'
#
loop_
_entity.id
_entity.type
_entity.pdbx_description
1 polymer ?
#
loop_
_entity_poly.entity_id
_entity_poly.type
_entity_poly.pdbx_seq_one_letter_code
_entity_poly.pdbx_strand_id
1 'polypeptide(L)'
;VRDMFIFCCFTGLAYIDLKNLTYDHIVTTPTGEQYIYNRRQKTGTPYHIMLLPIAQELIERYRGYPGKIDETRVFPVKDRKSMCTTIKRIAQKCGITKNLSTHIGRHTFGTTVTLEKGVPIETVSEMLGHKQITTTQIYAKLTANKMKEDVRLLTQRIGNLYELTQPTTRLLSKEA
;
A
#
# COMPACT_ATOMS: atom_id res chain seq x y z
N VAL A 1 8.75 -17.88 1.42
CA VAL A 1 8.71 -17.06 0.20
C VAL A 1 7.31 -16.51 -0.06
N ARG A 2 6.23 -17.32 0.02
CA ARG A 2 4.86 -16.84 -0.14
C ARG A 2 4.58 -15.67 0.80
N ASP A 3 4.80 -15.84 2.08
CA ASP A 3 4.52 -14.85 3.11
C ASP A 3 5.34 -13.56 2.93
N MET A 4 6.59 -13.69 2.51
CA MET A 4 7.45 -12.55 2.17
C MET A 4 6.94 -11.76 0.96
N PHE A 5 6.39 -12.46 -0.05
CA PHE A 5 5.75 -11.81 -1.19
C PHE A 5 4.47 -11.08 -0.76
N ILE A 6 3.62 -11.73 0.06
CA ILE A 6 2.42 -11.11 0.64
C ILE A 6 2.83 -9.88 1.46
N PHE A 7 3.85 -9.98 2.29
CA PHE A 7 4.36 -8.83 3.05
C PHE A 7 4.75 -7.66 2.14
N CYS A 8 5.41 -7.92 1.00
CA CYS A 8 5.69 -6.88 0.01
C CYS A 8 4.41 -6.29 -0.62
N CYS A 9 3.34 -7.07 -0.77
CA CYS A 9 2.06 -6.57 -1.28
C CYS A 9 1.35 -5.64 -0.28
N PHE A 10 1.62 -5.76 1.00
CA PHE A 10 0.99 -4.96 2.06
C PHE A 10 1.90 -3.91 2.69
N THR A 11 3.17 -3.83 2.29
CA THR A 11 4.12 -2.82 2.77
C THR A 11 4.81 -2.05 1.66
N GLY A 12 4.77 -2.54 0.44
CA GLY A 12 5.47 -1.93 -0.69
C GLY A 12 7.00 -2.04 -0.61
N LEU A 13 7.58 -2.81 0.30
CA LEU A 13 9.02 -2.97 0.39
C LEU A 13 9.60 -3.58 -0.89
N ALA A 14 10.73 -3.05 -1.34
CA ALA A 14 11.50 -3.72 -2.38
C ALA A 14 12.27 -4.90 -1.79
N TYR A 15 12.66 -5.85 -2.65
CA TYR A 15 13.39 -7.04 -2.26
C TYR A 15 14.58 -6.76 -1.32
N ILE A 16 15.40 -5.75 -1.64
CA ILE A 16 16.61 -5.48 -0.85
C ILE A 16 16.25 -4.87 0.52
N ASP A 17 15.20 -4.04 0.58
CA ASP A 17 14.73 -3.45 1.82
C ASP A 17 14.08 -4.53 2.71
N LEU A 18 13.31 -5.47 2.12
CA LEU A 18 12.78 -6.64 2.82
C LEU A 18 13.91 -7.54 3.37
N LYS A 19 14.93 -7.82 2.54
CA LYS A 19 16.07 -8.65 2.95
C LYS A 19 16.83 -8.07 4.13
N ASN A 20 16.91 -6.74 4.19
CA ASN A 20 17.62 -6.01 5.22
C ASN A 20 16.74 -5.54 6.38
N LEU A 21 15.46 -5.89 6.38
CA LEU A 21 14.54 -5.52 7.45
C LEU A 21 14.90 -6.24 8.76
N THR A 22 15.14 -5.44 9.80
CA THR A 22 15.38 -5.93 11.17
C THR A 22 14.25 -5.49 12.10
N TYR A 23 14.17 -6.05 13.29
CA TYR A 23 13.20 -5.65 14.30
C TYR A 23 13.40 -4.21 14.77
N ASP A 24 14.62 -3.67 14.75
CA ASP A 24 14.93 -2.28 15.12
C ASP A 24 14.28 -1.25 14.18
N HIS A 25 13.92 -1.67 12.97
CA HIS A 25 13.19 -0.84 12.02
C HIS A 25 11.68 -0.77 12.30
N ILE A 26 11.18 -1.61 13.22
CA ILE A 26 9.77 -1.67 13.58
C ILE A 26 9.57 -0.87 14.86
N VAL A 27 8.90 0.24 14.74
CA VAL A 27 8.63 1.17 15.83
C VAL A 27 7.18 1.04 16.25
N THR A 28 6.94 1.05 17.56
CA THR A 28 5.58 1.07 18.14
C THR A 28 5.32 2.45 18.73
N THR A 29 4.21 3.08 18.35
CA THR A 29 3.77 4.35 18.94
C THR A 29 3.30 4.16 20.37
N PRO A 30 3.20 5.23 21.19
CA PRO A 30 2.58 5.16 22.52
C PRO A 30 1.12 4.68 22.49
N THR A 31 0.43 4.85 21.36
CA THR A 31 -0.96 4.40 21.12
C THR A 31 -1.05 2.95 20.63
N GLY A 32 0.09 2.27 20.43
CA GLY A 32 0.16 0.85 20.08
C GLY A 32 0.21 0.56 18.57
N GLU A 33 0.16 1.59 17.72
CA GLU A 33 0.31 1.39 16.27
C GLU A 33 1.76 1.06 15.94
N GLN A 34 1.95 0.16 14.98
CA GLN A 34 3.28 -0.22 14.52
C GLN A 34 3.54 0.31 13.12
N TYR A 35 4.77 0.74 12.90
CA TYR A 35 5.22 1.18 11.58
C TYR A 35 6.68 0.79 11.32
N ILE A 36 7.03 0.67 10.05
CA ILE A 36 8.41 0.52 9.61
C ILE A 36 8.97 1.91 9.31
N TYR A 37 10.09 2.26 9.93
CA TYR A 37 10.87 3.44 9.61
C TYR A 37 12.27 3.02 9.19
N ASN A 38 12.67 3.37 7.97
CA ASN A 38 14.00 3.07 7.45
C ASN A 38 14.31 3.95 6.22
N ARG A 39 15.48 3.75 5.65
CA ARG A 39 15.89 4.38 4.40
C ARG A 39 16.00 3.35 3.28
N ARG A 40 15.59 3.76 2.08
CA ARG A 40 15.72 2.94 0.88
C ARG A 40 17.18 2.60 0.61
N GLN A 41 17.50 1.32 0.52
CA GLN A 41 18.85 0.87 0.21
C GLN A 41 19.37 1.41 -1.13
N LYS A 42 18.49 1.61 -2.11
CA LYS A 42 18.88 2.08 -3.46
C LYS A 42 19.09 3.59 -3.53
N THR A 43 18.35 4.40 -2.78
CA THR A 43 18.28 5.87 -2.97
C THR A 43 18.58 6.67 -1.72
N GLY A 44 18.71 6.04 -0.55
CA GLY A 44 18.85 6.71 0.74
C GLY A 44 17.60 7.46 1.22
N THR A 45 16.54 7.51 0.42
CA THR A 45 15.30 8.22 0.76
C THR A 45 14.63 7.54 1.96
N PRO A 46 14.25 8.28 3.01
CA PRO A 46 13.49 7.70 4.11
C PRO A 46 12.13 7.23 3.64
N TYR A 47 11.58 6.23 4.31
CA TYR A 47 10.21 5.78 4.13
C TYR A 47 9.59 5.44 5.48
N HIS A 48 8.28 5.60 5.54
CA HIS A 48 7.48 5.40 6.72
C HIS A 48 6.21 4.63 6.34
N ILE A 49 6.08 3.40 6.83
CA ILE A 49 4.98 2.50 6.43
C ILE A 49 4.25 2.04 7.66
N MET A 50 3.01 2.54 7.86
CA MET A 50 2.12 2.00 8.88
C MET A 50 1.81 0.53 8.57
N LEU A 51 1.94 -0.33 9.57
CA LEU A 51 1.73 -1.77 9.40
C LEU A 51 0.25 -2.10 9.48
N LEU A 52 -0.28 -2.62 8.38
CA LEU A 52 -1.61 -3.23 8.37
C LEU A 52 -1.60 -4.53 9.19
N PRO A 53 -2.75 -4.97 9.77
CA PRO A 53 -2.81 -6.16 10.62
C PRO A 53 -2.18 -7.42 10.01
N ILE A 54 -2.38 -7.64 8.71
CA ILE A 54 -1.77 -8.78 8.01
C ILE A 54 -0.24 -8.71 7.99
N ALA A 55 0.33 -7.52 7.91
CA ALA A 55 1.78 -7.36 7.95
C ALA A 55 2.32 -7.59 9.37
N GLN A 56 1.61 -7.13 10.39
CA GLN A 56 1.94 -7.39 11.79
C GLN A 56 1.89 -8.90 12.10
N GLU A 57 0.83 -9.59 11.67
CA GLU A 57 0.69 -11.05 11.82
C GLU A 57 1.87 -11.80 11.18
N LEU A 58 2.30 -11.37 9.99
CA LEU A 58 3.43 -11.99 9.31
C LEU A 58 4.75 -11.76 10.07
N ILE A 59 4.97 -10.59 10.65
CA ILE A 59 6.16 -10.32 11.48
C ILE A 59 6.16 -11.25 12.69
N GLU A 60 5.06 -11.35 13.41
CA GLU A 60 4.95 -12.21 14.60
C GLU A 60 5.12 -13.68 14.25
N ARG A 61 4.56 -14.16 13.14
CA ARG A 61 4.73 -15.55 12.66
C ARG A 61 6.19 -15.93 12.47
N TYR A 62 7.03 -14.97 12.11
CA TYR A 62 8.47 -15.20 11.92
C TYR A 62 9.33 -14.82 13.13
N ARG A 63 8.73 -14.37 14.23
CA ARG A 63 9.47 -14.15 15.50
C ARG A 63 9.99 -15.51 16.01
N GLY A 64 11.31 -15.58 16.27
CA GLY A 64 11.94 -16.84 16.71
C GLY A 64 12.04 -17.95 15.63
N TYR A 65 11.71 -17.67 14.36
CA TYR A 65 11.83 -18.66 13.29
C TYR A 65 13.32 -19.07 13.07
N PRO A 66 13.66 -20.39 13.16
CA PRO A 66 15.06 -20.85 13.20
C PRO A 66 15.80 -20.76 11.84
N GLY A 67 15.11 -20.49 10.75
CA GLY A 67 15.68 -20.41 9.40
C GLY A 67 16.17 -19.03 8.97
N LYS A 68 16.36 -18.10 9.91
CA LYS A 68 16.91 -16.76 9.62
C LYS A 68 18.43 -16.78 9.52
N ILE A 69 19.00 -15.84 8.75
CA ILE A 69 20.46 -15.67 8.64
C ILE A 69 21.04 -15.19 9.96
N ASP A 70 20.32 -14.26 10.62
CA ASP A 70 20.57 -13.81 11.98
C ASP A 70 19.24 -13.48 12.66
N GLU A 71 19.21 -13.46 13.97
CA GLU A 71 17.99 -13.25 14.78
C GLU A 71 17.47 -11.84 14.71
N THR A 72 18.28 -10.85 14.34
CA THR A 72 17.87 -9.47 14.17
C THR A 72 16.96 -9.29 12.95
N ARG A 73 17.10 -10.16 11.94
CA ARG A 73 16.29 -10.14 10.72
C ARG A 73 14.86 -10.56 11.00
N VAL A 74 13.91 -9.85 10.37
CA VAL A 74 12.48 -10.20 10.48
C VAL A 74 12.17 -11.48 9.70
N PHE A 75 12.74 -11.64 8.49
CA PHE A 75 12.41 -12.74 7.58
C PHE A 75 13.65 -13.53 7.09
N PRO A 76 13.50 -14.84 6.84
CA PRO A 76 14.52 -15.68 6.22
C PRO A 76 14.49 -15.48 4.68
N VAL A 77 14.91 -14.32 4.21
CA VAL A 77 14.84 -13.96 2.78
C VAL A 77 15.94 -14.65 2.00
N LYS A 78 15.55 -15.51 1.06
CA LYS A 78 16.46 -16.17 0.11
C LYS A 78 17.06 -15.15 -0.88
N ASP A 79 18.07 -15.58 -1.63
CA ASP A 79 18.59 -14.78 -2.73
C ASP A 79 17.48 -14.42 -3.74
N ARG A 80 17.71 -13.34 -4.50
CA ARG A 80 16.69 -12.78 -5.39
C ARG A 80 16.24 -13.76 -6.48
N LYS A 81 17.16 -14.55 -7.02
CA LYS A 81 16.86 -15.52 -8.09
C LYS A 81 15.96 -16.63 -7.56
N SER A 82 16.33 -17.25 -6.44
CA SER A 82 15.55 -18.29 -5.77
C SER A 82 14.17 -17.78 -5.36
N MET A 83 14.09 -16.56 -4.82
CA MET A 83 12.82 -15.96 -4.43
C MET A 83 11.89 -15.76 -5.63
N CYS A 84 12.38 -15.17 -6.74
CA CYS A 84 11.59 -14.98 -7.96
C CYS A 84 11.16 -16.33 -8.58
N THR A 85 12.04 -17.32 -8.65
CA THR A 85 11.70 -18.65 -9.16
C THR A 85 10.60 -19.31 -8.33
N THR A 86 10.69 -19.22 -7.00
CA THR A 86 9.68 -19.80 -6.11
C THR A 86 8.33 -19.07 -6.23
N ILE A 87 8.32 -17.73 -6.34
CA ILE A 87 7.10 -16.94 -6.55
C ILE A 87 6.40 -17.38 -7.85
N LYS A 88 7.15 -17.55 -8.95
CA LYS A 88 6.60 -18.01 -10.23
C LYS A 88 5.98 -19.40 -10.11
N ARG A 89 6.64 -20.34 -9.43
CA ARG A 89 6.09 -21.69 -9.19
C ARG A 89 4.80 -21.66 -8.37
N ILE A 90 4.74 -20.79 -7.35
CA ILE A 90 3.50 -20.59 -6.57
C ILE A 90 2.40 -20.02 -7.46
N ALA A 91 2.70 -19.01 -8.27
CA ALA A 91 1.75 -18.42 -9.20
C ALA A 91 1.14 -19.47 -10.15
N GLN A 92 1.99 -20.29 -10.76
CA GLN A 92 1.54 -21.40 -11.63
C GLN A 92 0.59 -22.37 -10.91
N LYS A 93 0.94 -22.78 -9.67
CA LYS A 93 0.08 -23.66 -8.87
C LYS A 93 -1.26 -23.02 -8.49
N CYS A 94 -1.33 -21.69 -8.44
CA CYS A 94 -2.56 -20.94 -8.16
C CYS A 94 -3.31 -20.53 -9.44
N GLY A 95 -2.90 -20.99 -10.62
CA GLY A 95 -3.53 -20.61 -11.90
C GLY A 95 -3.29 -19.14 -12.29
N ILE A 96 -2.30 -18.47 -11.70
CA ILE A 96 -1.98 -17.06 -11.98
C ILE A 96 -1.07 -17.01 -13.21
N THR A 97 -1.57 -16.47 -14.30
CA THR A 97 -0.83 -16.35 -15.58
C THR A 97 0.12 -15.17 -15.63
N LYS A 98 -0.05 -14.17 -14.76
CA LYS A 98 0.84 -13.00 -14.68
C LYS A 98 2.25 -13.41 -14.25
N ASN A 99 3.27 -12.80 -14.85
CA ASN A 99 4.65 -13.03 -14.49
C ASN A 99 4.98 -12.32 -13.16
N LEU A 100 4.84 -13.05 -12.05
CA LEU A 100 5.08 -12.51 -10.71
C LEU A 100 6.58 -12.35 -10.41
N SER A 101 6.90 -11.28 -9.70
CA SER A 101 8.23 -10.98 -9.15
C SER A 101 8.06 -10.20 -7.84
N THR A 102 9.13 -10.04 -7.07
CA THR A 102 9.10 -9.21 -5.86
C THR A 102 8.67 -7.77 -6.13
N HIS A 103 8.97 -7.25 -7.33
CA HIS A 103 8.57 -5.90 -7.73
C HIS A 103 7.06 -5.77 -7.93
N ILE A 104 6.40 -6.84 -8.39
CA ILE A 104 4.93 -6.86 -8.52
C ILE A 104 4.25 -6.72 -7.15
N GLY A 105 4.82 -7.30 -6.08
CA GLY A 105 4.30 -7.05 -4.72
C GLY A 105 4.24 -5.56 -4.38
N ARG A 106 5.32 -4.84 -4.66
CA ARG A 106 5.37 -3.38 -4.47
C ARG A 106 4.38 -2.63 -5.38
N HIS A 107 4.20 -3.06 -6.62
CA HIS A 107 3.15 -2.52 -7.50
C HIS A 107 1.76 -2.74 -6.92
N THR A 108 1.47 -3.94 -6.42
CA THR A 108 0.20 -4.27 -5.76
C THR A 108 -0.07 -3.35 -4.58
N PHE A 109 0.95 -3.08 -3.75
CA PHE A 109 0.81 -2.11 -2.66
C PHE A 109 0.45 -0.73 -3.19
N GLY A 110 1.23 -0.18 -4.14
CA GLY A 110 1.01 1.16 -4.68
C GLY A 110 -0.32 1.33 -5.42
N THR A 111 -0.85 0.26 -6.03
CA THR A 111 -2.13 0.29 -6.75
C THR A 111 -3.29 -0.18 -5.88
N THR A 112 -3.42 -1.49 -5.75
CA THR A 112 -4.63 -2.15 -5.21
C THR A 112 -4.82 -1.95 -3.72
N VAL A 113 -3.70 -1.93 -2.95
CA VAL A 113 -3.78 -1.82 -1.49
C VAL A 113 -3.93 -0.36 -1.04
N THR A 114 -3.39 0.59 -1.79
CA THR A 114 -3.39 2.01 -1.39
C THR A 114 -4.22 2.91 -2.32
N LEU A 115 -3.77 3.21 -3.54
CA LEU A 115 -4.41 4.20 -4.41
C LEU A 115 -5.87 3.83 -4.77
N GLU A 116 -6.15 2.57 -5.09
CA GLU A 116 -7.52 2.11 -5.37
C GLU A 116 -8.44 2.19 -4.13
N LYS A 117 -7.86 2.21 -2.93
CA LYS A 117 -8.58 2.36 -1.65
C LYS A 117 -8.66 3.81 -1.16
N GLY A 118 -8.24 4.76 -1.97
CA GLY A 118 -8.39 6.19 -1.67
C GLY A 118 -7.25 6.82 -0.88
N VAL A 119 -6.14 6.10 -0.67
CA VAL A 119 -4.96 6.72 -0.05
C VAL A 119 -4.37 7.76 -1.01
N PRO A 120 -4.13 9.01 -0.56
CA PRO A 120 -3.56 10.06 -1.40
C PRO A 120 -2.21 9.66 -1.99
N ILE A 121 -1.94 10.08 -3.22
CA ILE A 121 -0.71 9.72 -3.94
C ILE A 121 0.55 10.22 -3.24
N GLU A 122 0.46 11.36 -2.56
CA GLU A 122 1.55 11.94 -1.75
C GLU A 122 1.91 10.99 -0.61
N THR A 123 0.91 10.51 0.13
CA THR A 123 1.08 9.54 1.21
C THR A 123 1.69 8.24 0.69
N VAL A 124 1.20 7.73 -0.45
CA VAL A 124 1.77 6.52 -1.09
C VAL A 124 3.22 6.75 -1.52
N SER A 125 3.54 7.93 -2.02
CA SER A 125 4.90 8.31 -2.43
C SER A 125 5.87 8.28 -1.24
N GLU A 126 5.45 8.80 -0.11
CA GLU A 126 6.21 8.78 1.15
C GLU A 126 6.39 7.35 1.67
N MET A 127 5.31 6.57 1.76
CA MET A 127 5.35 5.16 2.16
C MET A 127 6.30 4.34 1.29
N LEU A 128 6.30 4.60 -0.01
CA LEU A 128 7.19 3.93 -0.96
C LEU A 128 8.63 4.49 -0.93
N GLY A 129 8.90 5.59 -0.26
CA GLY A 129 10.21 6.25 -0.24
C GLY A 129 10.65 6.69 -1.64
N HIS A 130 9.73 7.27 -2.42
CA HIS A 130 10.05 7.86 -3.70
C HIS A 130 10.59 9.29 -3.49
N LYS A 131 11.70 9.60 -4.15
CA LYS A 131 12.30 10.94 -4.11
C LYS A 131 11.44 11.98 -4.85
N GLN A 132 10.69 11.53 -5.85
CA GLN A 132 9.82 12.38 -6.67
C GLN A 132 8.46 11.69 -6.83
N ILE A 133 7.39 12.45 -6.69
CA ILE A 133 6.02 11.95 -6.79
C ILE A 133 5.70 11.37 -8.17
N THR A 134 6.36 11.88 -9.22
CA THR A 134 6.25 11.37 -10.59
C THR A 134 6.54 9.87 -10.69
N THR A 135 7.41 9.34 -9.83
CA THR A 135 7.67 7.90 -9.73
C THR A 135 6.44 7.13 -9.22
N THR A 136 5.59 7.76 -8.43
CA THR A 136 4.35 7.16 -7.90
C THR A 136 3.21 7.25 -8.90
N GLN A 137 3.22 8.26 -9.79
CA GLN A 137 2.19 8.46 -10.81
C GLN A 137 2.04 7.28 -11.77
N ILE A 138 3.08 6.46 -11.95
CA ILE A 138 2.98 5.21 -12.73
C ILE A 138 1.91 4.24 -12.20
N TYR A 139 1.58 4.34 -10.91
CA TYR A 139 0.53 3.55 -10.24
C TYR A 139 -0.84 4.20 -10.33
N ALA A 140 -0.92 5.51 -10.56
CA ALA A 140 -2.15 6.30 -10.57
C ALA A 140 -2.84 6.23 -11.92
N LYS A 141 -3.31 5.03 -12.33
CA LYS A 141 -4.22 4.92 -13.47
C LYS A 141 -5.62 5.30 -13.03
N LEU A 142 -6.04 6.52 -13.35
CA LEU A 142 -7.41 6.95 -13.11
C LEU A 142 -8.35 6.14 -14.02
N THR A 143 -9.16 5.28 -13.42
CA THR A 143 -10.22 4.56 -14.12
C THR A 143 -11.55 5.28 -13.94
N ALA A 144 -12.48 5.13 -14.90
CA ALA A 144 -13.84 5.68 -14.78
C ALA A 144 -14.54 5.19 -13.49
N ASN A 145 -14.28 3.96 -13.07
CA ASN A 145 -14.83 3.40 -11.84
C ASN A 145 -14.26 4.09 -10.60
N LYS A 146 -12.96 4.38 -10.57
CA LYS A 146 -12.33 5.12 -9.47
C LYS A 146 -12.92 6.53 -9.37
N MET A 147 -13.07 7.23 -10.48
CA MET A 147 -13.69 8.56 -10.51
C MET A 147 -15.12 8.53 -9.97
N LYS A 148 -15.94 7.57 -10.38
CA LYS A 148 -17.32 7.40 -9.87
C LYS A 148 -17.35 7.18 -8.36
N GLU A 149 -16.46 6.32 -7.85
CA GLU A 149 -16.38 6.03 -6.41
C GLU A 149 -15.93 7.26 -5.62
N ASP A 150 -14.93 7.99 -6.10
CA ASP A 150 -14.43 9.20 -5.45
C ASP A 150 -15.54 10.29 -5.40
N VAL A 151 -16.29 10.49 -6.51
CA VAL A 151 -17.43 11.40 -6.55
C VAL A 151 -18.55 10.93 -5.61
N ARG A 152 -18.84 9.64 -5.54
CA ARG A 152 -19.83 9.09 -4.59
C ARG A 152 -19.44 9.39 -3.14
N LEU A 153 -18.19 9.16 -2.77
CA LEU A 153 -17.67 9.45 -1.42
C LEU A 153 -17.69 10.98 -1.13
N LEU A 154 -17.34 11.79 -2.11
CA LEU A 154 -17.44 13.24 -2.00
C LEU A 154 -18.88 13.68 -1.74
N THR A 155 -19.84 13.17 -2.52
CA THR A 155 -21.26 13.45 -2.34
C THR A 155 -21.74 13.08 -0.94
N GLN A 156 -21.33 11.93 -0.41
CA GLN A 156 -21.67 11.53 0.96
C GLN A 156 -21.09 12.47 2.02
N ARG A 157 -19.89 13.01 1.80
CA ARG A 157 -19.23 13.91 2.76
C ARG A 157 -19.80 15.33 2.75
N ILE A 158 -20.27 15.81 1.60
CA ILE A 158 -20.75 17.19 1.43
C ILE A 158 -22.26 17.29 1.24
N GLY A 159 -22.96 16.19 0.97
CA GLY A 159 -24.38 16.17 0.58
C GLY A 159 -25.34 16.85 1.58
N ASN A 160 -24.97 16.93 2.85
CA ASN A 160 -25.75 17.59 3.88
C ASN A 160 -25.26 19.04 4.19
N LEU A 161 -24.18 19.48 3.52
CA LEU A 161 -23.59 20.81 3.79
C LEU A 161 -24.16 21.92 2.89
N TYR A 162 -24.78 21.55 1.77
CA TYR A 162 -25.28 22.48 0.77
C TYR A 162 -26.67 22.06 0.31
N GLU A 163 -27.70 22.69 0.88
CA GLU A 163 -29.06 22.64 0.34
C GLU A 163 -29.26 23.82 -0.61
N LEU A 164 -29.56 23.53 -1.87
CA LEU A 164 -30.05 24.58 -2.77
C LEU A 164 -31.47 24.94 -2.33
N THR A 165 -31.63 26.09 -1.72
CA THR A 165 -32.97 26.68 -1.50
C THR A 165 -33.67 26.79 -2.86
N GLN A 166 -34.79 26.08 -3.02
CA GLN A 166 -35.62 26.18 -4.22
C GLN A 166 -35.96 27.66 -4.45
N PRO A 167 -35.81 28.18 -5.69
CA PRO A 167 -36.25 29.52 -5.97
C PRO A 167 -37.77 29.60 -5.69
N THR A 168 -38.16 30.44 -4.75
CA THR A 168 -39.56 30.71 -4.44
C THR A 168 -40.20 31.22 -5.74
N THR A 169 -41.05 30.41 -6.37
CA THR A 169 -41.85 30.81 -7.51
C THR A 169 -42.82 31.87 -7.02
N ARG A 170 -42.47 33.16 -7.16
CA ARG A 170 -43.42 34.23 -7.01
C ARG A 170 -44.47 34.06 -8.10
N LEU A 171 -45.62 33.55 -7.69
CA LEU A 171 -46.83 33.64 -8.48
C LEU A 171 -47.09 35.14 -8.66
N LEU A 172 -46.81 35.65 -9.87
CA LEU A 172 -47.34 36.90 -10.35
C LEU A 172 -48.84 36.68 -10.56
N SER A 173 -49.63 36.95 -9.54
CA SER A 173 -51.08 37.18 -9.71
C SER A 173 -51.24 38.35 -10.65
N LYS A 174 -51.64 38.08 -11.88
CA LYS A 174 -52.21 39.06 -12.76
C LYS A 174 -53.58 39.43 -12.20
N GLU A 175 -53.66 40.61 -11.59
CA GLU A 175 -54.95 41.28 -11.46
C GLU A 175 -55.23 41.98 -12.78
N ALA A 176 -56.41 41.67 -13.34
CA ALA A 176 -57.04 42.33 -14.49
C ALA A 176 -57.68 43.65 -14.08
#